data_f15eed5347d4108b5e2df082a6f46b18
#
_entry.id   f15eed5347d4108b5e2df082a6f46b18
#
_cell.length_a   1.000
_cell.length_b   1.000
_cell.length_c   1.000
_cell.angle_alpha   90.00
_cell.angle_beta   90.00
_cell.angle_gamma   90.00
#
_symmetry.space_group_name_H-M   'P 1'
#
loop_
_entity.id
_entity.type
_entity.pdbx_description
1 polymer ?
#
loop_
_entity_poly.entity_id
_entity_poly.type
_entity_poly.pdbx_seq_one_letter_code
_entity_poly.pdbx_strand_id
1 'polypeptide(L)'
;MGHEGRSWLDRCRLYRDRLIASPRVQRWALANPLTRPIARRRARAVLDLCAGFVYSQVLFTCVRLRLFDILFKEPLTTAALAERLSLSPEATCRLLDAAVSLGLAERRGRSVYGLGQLGAALAGNRAALSLIEHQPLLYADLQDPVALLRGSPRGTGIARYWPYSAAAHPTELAEEEVASYSALMTASQPLIAQEVLDSYPILQDKIPP
;
A
#
# COMPACT_ATOMS: atom_id res chain seq x y z
N MET A 1 -16.22 23.20 34.01
CA MET A 1 -14.93 22.76 33.45
C MET A 1 -14.41 21.64 34.34
N GLY A 2 -14.77 20.39 34.02
CA GLY A 2 -14.50 19.22 34.83
C GLY A 2 -13.09 18.70 34.59
N HIS A 3 -12.24 18.77 35.59
CA HIS A 3 -11.08 17.91 35.71
C HIS A 3 -11.59 16.48 35.99
N GLU A 4 -11.94 15.74 34.95
CA GLU A 4 -12.09 14.29 35.07
C GLU A 4 -10.74 13.74 35.51
N GLY A 5 -10.71 13.25 36.78
CA GLY A 5 -9.52 12.68 37.40
C GLY A 5 -8.99 11.54 36.52
N ARG A 6 -7.80 11.75 35.95
CA ARG A 6 -7.12 10.70 35.17
C ARG A 6 -7.10 9.41 35.94
N SER A 7 -7.71 8.37 35.40
CA SER A 7 -7.74 7.02 35.97
C SER A 7 -6.31 6.59 36.35
N TRP A 8 -6.16 5.80 37.42
CA TRP A 8 -4.89 5.18 37.79
C TRP A 8 -4.22 4.49 36.57
N LEU A 9 -5.01 3.83 35.75
CA LEU A 9 -4.54 3.20 34.50
C LEU A 9 -3.91 4.22 33.53
N ASP A 10 -4.47 5.41 33.41
CA ASP A 10 -3.93 6.45 32.54
C ASP A 10 -2.60 7.01 33.06
N ARG A 11 -2.44 7.10 34.36
CA ARG A 11 -1.16 7.48 34.97
C ARG A 11 -0.08 6.42 34.74
N CYS A 12 -0.43 5.14 34.84
CA CYS A 12 0.50 4.05 34.53
C CYS A 12 0.90 4.04 33.04
N ARG A 13 -0.06 4.27 32.13
CA ARG A 13 0.22 4.39 30.68
C ARG A 13 1.14 5.56 30.38
N LEU A 14 0.88 6.72 30.98
CA LEU A 14 1.71 7.90 30.79
C LEU A 14 3.14 7.68 31.30
N TYR A 15 3.29 7.02 32.45
CA TYR A 15 4.62 6.68 32.98
C TYR A 15 5.36 5.71 32.04
N ARG A 16 4.71 4.66 31.58
CA ARG A 16 5.24 3.74 30.56
C ARG A 16 5.69 4.50 29.32
N ASP A 17 4.86 5.40 28.81
CA ASP A 17 5.13 6.13 27.57
C ASP A 17 6.35 7.06 27.74
N ARG A 18 6.48 7.72 28.90
CA ARG A 18 7.66 8.53 29.25
C ARG A 18 8.93 7.68 29.36
N LEU A 19 8.84 6.47 29.92
CA LEU A 19 9.97 5.54 29.98
C LEU A 19 10.40 5.12 28.56
N ILE A 20 9.45 4.72 27.72
CA ILE A 20 9.73 4.31 26.33
C ILE A 20 10.31 5.46 25.52
N ALA A 21 9.86 6.69 25.73
CA ALA A 21 10.35 7.88 25.06
C ALA A 21 11.77 8.30 25.50
N SER A 22 12.26 7.80 26.64
CA SER A 22 13.59 8.17 27.17
C SER A 22 14.72 7.59 26.31
N PRO A 23 15.63 8.40 25.77
CA PRO A 23 16.78 7.91 24.99
C PRO A 23 17.72 6.98 25.78
N ARG A 24 17.78 7.15 27.12
CA ARG A 24 18.59 6.28 28.00
C ARG A 24 17.98 4.89 28.08
N VAL A 25 16.65 4.80 28.25
CA VAL A 25 15.92 3.52 28.29
C VAL A 25 15.98 2.83 26.92
N GLN A 26 15.85 3.55 25.82
CA GLN A 26 15.96 3.01 24.48
C GLN A 26 17.36 2.39 24.22
N ARG A 27 18.42 3.11 24.58
CA ARG A 27 19.81 2.59 24.46
C ARG A 27 20.03 1.36 25.34
N TRP A 28 19.56 1.41 26.59
CA TRP A 28 19.64 0.26 27.49
C TRP A 28 18.87 -0.95 26.93
N ALA A 29 17.66 -0.74 26.42
CA ALA A 29 16.83 -1.81 25.85
C ALA A 29 17.46 -2.44 24.58
N LEU A 30 18.23 -1.68 23.81
CA LEU A 30 18.99 -2.21 22.68
C LEU A 30 20.25 -2.95 23.10
N ALA A 31 20.88 -2.57 24.21
CA ALA A 31 22.06 -3.22 24.74
C ALA A 31 21.74 -4.54 25.48
N ASN A 32 20.57 -4.61 26.13
CA ASN A 32 20.19 -5.78 26.93
C ASN A 32 19.68 -6.93 26.04
N PRO A 33 20.26 -8.14 26.13
CA PRO A 33 19.85 -9.29 25.29
C PRO A 33 18.37 -9.65 25.37
N LEU A 34 17.74 -9.50 26.54
CA LEU A 34 16.34 -9.88 26.75
C LEU A 34 15.35 -8.89 26.10
N THR A 35 15.66 -7.60 26.11
CA THR A 35 14.77 -6.55 25.56
C THR A 35 15.11 -6.15 24.13
N ARG A 36 16.33 -6.45 23.68
CA ARG A 36 16.85 -6.13 22.35
C ARG A 36 15.96 -6.59 21.19
N PRO A 37 15.37 -7.81 21.19
CA PRO A 37 14.47 -8.22 20.11
C PRO A 37 13.22 -7.32 20.01
N ILE A 38 12.63 -6.96 21.15
CA ILE A 38 11.45 -6.10 21.21
C ILE A 38 11.80 -4.68 20.76
N ALA A 39 12.92 -4.13 21.24
CA ALA A 39 13.39 -2.80 20.86
C ALA A 39 13.69 -2.73 19.35
N ARG A 40 14.36 -3.74 18.80
CA ARG A 40 14.62 -3.83 17.35
C ARG A 40 13.33 -3.93 16.52
N ARG A 41 12.36 -4.75 16.96
CA ARG A 41 11.06 -4.88 16.29
C ARG A 41 10.32 -3.54 16.25
N ARG A 42 10.31 -2.77 17.34
CA ARG A 42 9.70 -1.45 17.40
C ARG A 42 10.42 -0.44 16.50
N ALA A 43 11.75 -0.41 16.54
CA ALA A 43 12.53 0.46 15.66
C ALA A 43 12.28 0.13 14.18
N ARG A 44 12.24 -1.16 13.82
CA ARG A 44 11.90 -1.59 12.46
C ARG A 44 10.49 -1.13 12.07
N ALA A 45 9.49 -1.31 12.92
CA ALA A 45 8.12 -0.87 12.63
C ALA A 45 8.03 0.65 12.35
N VAL A 46 8.78 1.48 13.08
CA VAL A 46 8.86 2.93 12.80
C VAL A 46 9.53 3.20 11.46
N LEU A 47 10.64 2.50 11.15
CA LEU A 47 11.31 2.62 9.86
C LEU A 47 10.40 2.18 8.70
N ASP A 48 9.63 1.11 8.87
CA ASP A 48 8.68 0.63 7.88
C ASP A 48 7.57 1.66 7.62
N LEU A 49 7.10 2.36 8.65
CA LEU A 49 6.16 3.48 8.48
C LEU A 49 6.78 4.63 7.66
N CYS A 50 8.04 4.98 7.93
CA CYS A 50 8.75 6.01 7.15
C CYS A 50 8.99 5.57 5.71
N ALA A 51 9.31 4.29 5.50
CA ALA A 51 9.62 3.74 4.19
C ALA A 51 8.37 3.36 3.38
N GLY A 52 7.19 3.30 3.99
CA GLY A 52 5.95 2.85 3.37
C GLY A 52 5.61 3.57 2.07
N PHE A 53 5.89 4.89 2.02
CA PHE A 53 5.75 5.65 0.78
C PHE A 53 6.67 5.12 -0.34
N VAL A 54 7.94 4.82 -0.01
CA VAL A 54 8.91 4.28 -0.98
C VAL A 54 8.48 2.89 -1.45
N TYR A 55 7.99 2.04 -0.54
CA TYR A 55 7.52 0.70 -0.87
C TYR A 55 6.35 0.75 -1.87
N SER A 56 5.40 1.64 -1.64
CA SER A 56 4.28 1.84 -2.56
C SER A 56 4.72 2.40 -3.92
N GLN A 57 5.74 3.27 -3.97
CA GLN A 57 6.31 3.76 -5.23
C GLN A 57 7.05 2.68 -6.02
N VAL A 58 7.77 1.78 -5.34
CA VAL A 58 8.42 0.62 -5.99
C VAL A 58 7.35 -0.30 -6.60
N LEU A 59 6.31 -0.62 -5.84
CA LEU A 59 5.19 -1.42 -6.31
C LEU A 59 4.52 -0.78 -7.53
N PHE A 60 4.16 0.50 -7.44
CA PHE A 60 3.58 1.26 -8.54
C PHE A 60 4.47 1.24 -9.80
N THR A 61 5.78 1.45 -9.62
CA THR A 61 6.75 1.40 -10.72
C THR A 61 6.78 0.03 -11.40
N CYS A 62 6.79 -1.05 -10.61
CA CYS A 62 6.72 -2.42 -11.14
C CYS A 62 5.45 -2.67 -11.97
N VAL A 63 4.30 -2.15 -11.52
CA VAL A 63 3.03 -2.25 -12.26
C VAL A 63 3.07 -1.43 -13.55
N ARG A 64 3.48 -0.17 -13.47
CA ARG A 64 3.57 0.74 -14.64
C ARG A 64 4.51 0.22 -15.72
N LEU A 65 5.61 -0.40 -15.34
CA LEU A 65 6.56 -1.02 -16.25
C LEU A 65 6.15 -2.44 -16.68
N ARG A 66 5.01 -2.95 -16.22
CA ARG A 66 4.50 -4.30 -16.50
C ARG A 66 5.50 -5.40 -16.15
N LEU A 67 6.30 -5.17 -15.10
CA LEU A 67 7.35 -6.10 -14.68
C LEU A 67 6.78 -7.48 -14.35
N PHE A 68 5.60 -7.55 -13.73
CA PHE A 68 4.96 -8.80 -13.34
C PHE A 68 4.51 -9.59 -14.57
N ASP A 69 3.96 -8.95 -15.60
CA ASP A 69 3.57 -9.61 -16.87
C ASP A 69 4.78 -10.17 -17.61
N ILE A 70 5.91 -9.45 -17.57
CA ILE A 70 7.16 -9.86 -18.20
C ILE A 70 7.73 -11.09 -17.49
N LEU A 71 7.86 -11.02 -16.15
CA LEU A 71 8.44 -12.09 -15.36
C LEU A 71 7.52 -13.30 -15.19
N PHE A 72 6.22 -13.14 -15.40
CA PHE A 72 5.26 -14.25 -15.41
C PHE A 72 5.51 -15.22 -16.56
N LYS A 73 5.97 -14.71 -17.72
CA LYS A 73 6.25 -15.52 -18.88
C LYS A 73 7.50 -16.38 -18.70
N GLU A 74 8.57 -15.75 -18.21
CA GLU A 74 9.87 -16.41 -18.03
C GLU A 74 10.77 -15.59 -17.09
N PRO A 75 11.68 -16.23 -16.35
CA PRO A 75 12.76 -15.53 -15.66
C PRO A 75 13.74 -14.92 -16.67
N LEU A 76 14.20 -13.69 -16.39
CA LEU A 76 15.05 -12.95 -17.32
C LEU A 76 16.31 -12.42 -16.64
N THR A 77 17.34 -12.21 -17.46
CA THR A 77 18.58 -11.55 -16.99
C THR A 77 18.35 -10.05 -16.80
N THR A 78 19.18 -9.41 -15.97
CA THR A 78 19.15 -7.95 -15.78
C THR A 78 19.27 -7.20 -17.11
N ALA A 79 20.14 -7.67 -18.03
CA ALA A 79 20.33 -7.05 -19.34
C ALA A 79 19.05 -7.12 -20.20
N ALA A 80 18.43 -8.30 -20.27
CA ALA A 80 17.17 -8.47 -21.00
C ALA A 80 16.01 -7.65 -20.39
N LEU A 81 15.99 -7.52 -19.05
CA LEU A 81 15.01 -6.66 -18.38
C LEU A 81 15.27 -5.18 -18.64
N ALA A 82 16.52 -4.72 -18.66
CA ALA A 82 16.87 -3.34 -18.96
C ALA A 82 16.36 -2.94 -20.36
N GLU A 83 16.56 -3.82 -21.35
CA GLU A 83 16.06 -3.62 -22.72
C GLU A 83 14.52 -3.59 -22.76
N ARG A 84 13.84 -4.60 -22.18
CA ARG A 84 12.37 -4.68 -22.21
C ARG A 84 11.68 -3.55 -21.43
N LEU A 85 12.30 -3.06 -20.35
CA LEU A 85 11.78 -1.97 -19.53
C LEU A 85 12.19 -0.58 -20.07
N SER A 86 13.07 -0.52 -21.06
CA SER A 86 13.66 0.72 -21.59
C SER A 86 14.33 1.55 -20.48
N LEU A 87 15.05 0.88 -19.58
CA LEU A 87 15.79 1.48 -18.47
C LEU A 87 17.30 1.27 -18.63
N SER A 88 18.11 2.15 -18.00
CA SER A 88 19.54 1.88 -17.89
C SER A 88 19.80 0.62 -17.04
N PRO A 89 20.93 -0.08 -17.23
CA PRO A 89 21.29 -1.23 -16.39
C PRO A 89 21.30 -0.90 -14.90
N GLU A 90 21.78 0.27 -14.50
CA GLU A 90 21.84 0.73 -13.12
C GLU A 90 20.45 0.98 -12.54
N ALA A 91 19.56 1.60 -13.31
CA ALA A 91 18.16 1.83 -12.89
C ALA A 91 17.42 0.50 -12.75
N THR A 92 17.66 -0.44 -13.67
CA THR A 92 17.10 -1.79 -13.62
C THR A 92 17.56 -2.55 -12.39
N CYS A 93 18.87 -2.54 -12.09
CA CYS A 93 19.39 -3.17 -10.88
C CYS A 93 18.75 -2.58 -9.62
N ARG A 94 18.68 -1.26 -9.51
CA ARG A 94 18.04 -0.59 -8.34
C ARG A 94 16.58 -0.99 -8.18
N LEU A 95 15.81 -1.00 -9.27
CA LEU A 95 14.41 -1.41 -9.24
C LEU A 95 14.27 -2.88 -8.81
N LEU A 96 15.06 -3.76 -9.41
CA LEU A 96 15.01 -5.20 -9.11
C LEU A 96 15.45 -5.50 -7.67
N ASP A 97 16.49 -4.84 -7.16
CA ASP A 97 16.93 -5.02 -5.78
C ASP A 97 15.86 -4.56 -4.78
N ALA A 98 15.20 -3.43 -5.07
CA ALA A 98 14.07 -2.97 -4.28
C ALA A 98 12.87 -3.94 -4.38
N ALA A 99 12.53 -4.41 -5.57
CA ALA A 99 11.46 -5.38 -5.78
C ALA A 99 11.72 -6.72 -5.06
N VAL A 100 12.98 -7.18 -5.06
CA VAL A 100 13.39 -8.39 -4.32
C VAL A 100 13.24 -8.18 -2.81
N SER A 101 13.66 -7.03 -2.29
CA SER A 101 13.54 -6.72 -0.86
C SER A 101 12.09 -6.70 -0.36
N LEU A 102 11.15 -6.41 -1.27
CA LEU A 102 9.71 -6.40 -1.00
C LEU A 102 9.00 -7.71 -1.36
N GLY A 103 9.72 -8.75 -1.81
CA GLY A 103 9.12 -10.02 -2.23
C GLY A 103 8.31 -9.94 -3.52
N LEU A 104 8.42 -8.85 -4.28
CA LEU A 104 7.76 -8.65 -5.58
C LEU A 104 8.49 -9.41 -6.70
N ALA A 105 9.81 -9.48 -6.61
CA ALA A 105 10.68 -10.29 -7.47
C ALA A 105 11.55 -11.20 -6.62
N GLU A 106 12.18 -12.19 -7.22
CA GLU A 106 13.21 -13.03 -6.57
C GLU A 106 14.40 -13.26 -7.49
N ARG A 107 15.58 -13.44 -6.90
CA ARG A 107 16.79 -13.83 -7.64
C ARG A 107 16.79 -15.34 -7.85
N ARG A 108 16.88 -15.80 -9.09
CA ARG A 108 16.96 -17.21 -9.49
C ARG A 108 18.36 -17.62 -9.94
N GLY A 109 19.31 -16.68 -9.90
CA GLY A 109 20.71 -16.89 -10.30
C GLY A 109 21.52 -15.61 -10.11
N ARG A 110 22.77 -15.58 -10.60
CA ARG A 110 23.66 -14.42 -10.44
C ARG A 110 23.09 -13.13 -10.98
N SER A 111 22.39 -13.18 -12.11
CA SER A 111 21.80 -12.02 -12.79
C SER A 111 20.41 -12.32 -13.34
N VAL A 112 19.76 -13.39 -12.89
CA VAL A 112 18.45 -13.84 -13.35
C VAL A 112 17.41 -13.55 -12.29
N TYR A 113 16.30 -12.96 -12.68
CA TYR A 113 15.17 -12.59 -11.83
C TYR A 113 13.89 -13.24 -12.31
N GLY A 114 13.05 -13.61 -11.37
CA GLY A 114 11.72 -14.14 -11.59
C GLY A 114 10.71 -13.46 -10.66
N LEU A 115 9.45 -13.88 -10.72
CA LEU A 115 8.43 -13.41 -9.78
C LEU A 115 8.76 -13.87 -8.35
N GLY A 116 8.70 -12.93 -7.42
CA GLY A 116 8.58 -13.23 -6.00
C GLY A 116 7.15 -13.63 -5.62
N GLN A 117 6.93 -14.07 -4.38
CA GLN A 117 5.62 -14.54 -3.93
C GLN A 117 4.52 -13.47 -4.06
N LEU A 118 4.81 -12.22 -3.66
CA LEU A 118 3.87 -11.12 -3.80
C LEU A 118 3.66 -10.71 -5.26
N GLY A 119 4.73 -10.72 -6.07
CA GLY A 119 4.61 -10.46 -7.51
C GLY A 119 3.78 -11.51 -8.22
N ALA A 120 3.90 -12.77 -7.85
CA ALA A 120 3.09 -13.86 -8.39
C ALA A 120 1.60 -13.70 -8.04
N ALA A 121 1.29 -13.27 -6.81
CA ALA A 121 -0.09 -13.00 -6.40
C ALA A 121 -0.72 -11.81 -7.15
N LEU A 122 0.10 -10.87 -7.64
CA LEU A 122 -0.35 -9.72 -8.43
C LEU A 122 -0.43 -10.04 -9.93
N ALA A 123 0.40 -10.98 -10.42
CA ALA A 123 0.39 -11.36 -11.82
C ALA A 123 -1.00 -11.93 -12.22
N GLY A 124 -1.66 -11.29 -13.19
CA GLY A 124 -3.02 -11.67 -13.60
C GLY A 124 -4.16 -11.14 -12.73
N ASN A 125 -3.89 -10.54 -11.58
CA ASN A 125 -4.91 -9.90 -10.73
C ASN A 125 -5.22 -8.48 -11.20
N ARG A 126 -6.06 -8.37 -12.23
CA ARG A 126 -6.43 -7.09 -12.86
C ARG A 126 -6.98 -6.07 -11.87
N ALA A 127 -7.76 -6.51 -10.90
CA ALA A 127 -8.36 -5.61 -9.93
C ALA A 127 -7.30 -4.97 -9.03
N ALA A 128 -6.37 -5.76 -8.49
CA ALA A 128 -5.27 -5.24 -7.70
C ALA A 128 -4.36 -4.31 -8.52
N LEU A 129 -4.05 -4.68 -9.76
CA LEU A 129 -3.25 -3.84 -10.66
C LEU A 129 -3.93 -2.50 -10.94
N SER A 130 -5.23 -2.49 -11.23
CA SER A 130 -6.00 -1.26 -11.45
C SER A 130 -6.01 -0.36 -10.22
N LEU A 131 -6.20 -0.91 -9.02
CA LEU A 131 -6.11 -0.13 -7.76
C LEU A 131 -4.74 0.52 -7.58
N ILE A 132 -3.66 -0.20 -7.90
CA ILE A 132 -2.30 0.32 -7.81
C ILE A 132 -2.08 1.43 -8.84
N GLU A 133 -2.61 1.30 -10.06
CA GLU A 133 -2.49 2.31 -11.13
C GLU A 133 -3.17 3.64 -10.79
N HIS A 134 -4.16 3.65 -9.89
CA HIS A 134 -4.84 4.87 -9.43
C HIS A 134 -4.16 5.55 -8.24
N GLN A 135 -3.14 4.94 -7.64
CA GLN A 135 -2.41 5.51 -6.51
C GLN A 135 -1.83 6.94 -6.75
N PRO A 136 -1.40 7.34 -7.96
CA PRO A 136 -0.91 8.71 -8.19
C PRO A 136 -1.90 9.81 -7.80
N LEU A 137 -3.21 9.57 -7.92
CA LEU A 137 -4.23 10.54 -7.48
C LEU A 137 -4.17 10.73 -5.96
N LEU A 138 -4.08 9.63 -5.22
CA LEU A 138 -3.92 9.65 -3.78
C LEU A 138 -2.60 10.31 -3.35
N TYR A 139 -1.49 10.01 -4.03
CA TYR A 139 -0.19 10.62 -3.74
C TYR A 139 -0.20 12.13 -3.94
N ALA A 140 -0.87 12.61 -4.99
CA ALA A 140 -1.02 14.04 -5.25
C ALA A 140 -1.83 14.74 -4.15
N ASP A 141 -2.92 14.13 -3.69
CA ASP A 141 -3.78 14.66 -2.64
C ASP A 141 -3.09 14.64 -1.27
N LEU A 142 -2.27 13.61 -1.00
CA LEU A 142 -1.52 13.45 0.25
C LEU A 142 -0.16 14.15 0.25
N GLN A 143 0.16 14.98 -0.74
CA GLN A 143 1.39 15.75 -0.76
C GLN A 143 1.52 16.67 0.47
N ASP A 144 0.41 17.23 0.94
CA ASP A 144 0.31 17.94 2.23
C ASP A 144 -0.90 17.42 3.02
N PRO A 145 -0.74 16.31 3.76
CA PRO A 145 -1.83 15.71 4.52
C PRO A 145 -2.32 16.60 5.67
N VAL A 146 -1.48 17.51 6.16
CA VAL A 146 -1.85 18.44 7.23
C VAL A 146 -2.80 19.52 6.69
N ALA A 147 -2.52 20.08 5.52
CA ALA A 147 -3.41 21.02 4.85
C ALA A 147 -4.75 20.36 4.50
N LEU A 148 -4.71 19.11 4.03
CA LEU A 148 -5.92 18.34 3.74
C LEU A 148 -6.81 18.18 4.99
N LEU A 149 -6.23 17.77 6.12
CA LEU A 149 -6.97 17.60 7.38
C LEU A 149 -7.52 18.93 7.95
N ARG A 150 -6.88 20.05 7.62
CA ARG A 150 -7.34 21.41 8.01
C ARG A 150 -8.41 21.96 7.08
N GLY A 151 -8.91 21.19 6.13
CA GLY A 151 -9.95 21.62 5.21
C GLY A 151 -9.44 22.53 4.10
N SER A 152 -8.41 22.08 3.36
CA SER A 152 -7.94 22.83 2.18
C SER A 152 -9.10 23.14 1.24
N PRO A 153 -9.27 24.41 0.80
CA PRO A 153 -10.36 24.81 -0.10
C PRO A 153 -10.23 24.23 -1.52
N ARG A 154 -9.09 23.63 -1.85
CA ARG A 154 -8.89 22.92 -3.13
C ARG A 154 -9.45 21.53 -3.00
N GLY A 155 -10.51 21.23 -3.76
CA GLY A 155 -11.04 19.87 -3.87
C GLY A 155 -9.91 18.88 -4.23
N THR A 156 -9.99 17.66 -3.68
CA THR A 156 -9.00 16.61 -3.92
C THR A 156 -9.11 16.05 -5.33
N GLY A 157 -8.00 15.49 -5.86
CA GLY A 157 -7.99 14.75 -7.12
C GLY A 157 -8.92 13.54 -7.07
N ILE A 158 -8.96 12.86 -5.93
CA ILE A 158 -9.87 11.74 -5.67
C ILE A 158 -11.33 12.18 -5.70
N ALA A 159 -11.68 13.32 -5.09
CA ALA A 159 -13.05 13.83 -5.12
C ALA A 159 -13.50 14.16 -6.57
N ARG A 160 -12.60 14.70 -7.38
CA ARG A 160 -12.86 14.93 -8.82
C ARG A 160 -12.94 13.64 -9.63
N TYR A 161 -12.14 12.65 -9.27
CA TYR A 161 -12.18 11.32 -9.88
C TYR A 161 -13.46 10.56 -9.54
N TRP A 162 -14.17 10.99 -8.49
CA TRP A 162 -15.44 10.45 -8.00
C TRP A 162 -16.60 11.41 -8.27
N PRO A 163 -16.96 11.65 -9.55
CA PRO A 163 -17.89 12.71 -9.91
C PRO A 163 -19.27 12.52 -9.27
N TYR A 164 -19.69 11.27 -9.01
CA TYR A 164 -20.96 10.98 -8.33
C TYR A 164 -21.06 11.57 -6.92
N SER A 165 -19.96 11.76 -6.21
CA SER A 165 -19.97 12.28 -4.84
C SER A 165 -20.25 13.80 -4.77
N ALA A 166 -19.99 14.51 -5.86
CA ALA A 166 -20.13 15.96 -5.95
C ALA A 166 -21.35 16.40 -6.81
N ALA A 167 -21.91 15.49 -7.60
CA ALA A 167 -23.00 15.81 -8.51
C ALA A 167 -24.33 15.91 -7.76
N ALA A 168 -25.08 17.01 -7.98
CA ALA A 168 -26.44 17.15 -7.48
C ALA A 168 -27.40 16.16 -8.17
N HIS A 169 -27.13 15.87 -9.44
CA HIS A 169 -27.89 14.93 -10.27
C HIS A 169 -26.95 13.93 -10.94
N PRO A 170 -26.62 12.81 -10.28
CA PRO A 170 -25.66 11.81 -10.80
C PRO A 170 -26.04 11.22 -12.16
N THR A 171 -27.33 11.20 -12.49
CA THR A 171 -27.85 10.68 -13.77
C THR A 171 -27.57 11.59 -14.97
N GLU A 172 -27.18 12.83 -14.75
CA GLU A 172 -26.90 13.82 -15.80
C GLU A 172 -25.40 13.90 -16.16
N LEU A 173 -24.56 13.13 -15.45
CA LEU A 173 -23.13 13.06 -15.74
C LEU A 173 -22.88 12.39 -17.10
N ALA A 174 -21.99 13.01 -17.92
CA ALA A 174 -21.59 12.43 -19.19
C ALA A 174 -20.81 11.13 -19.00
N GLU A 175 -20.95 10.19 -19.92
CA GLU A 175 -20.28 8.89 -19.86
C GLU A 175 -18.76 9.04 -19.77
N GLU A 176 -18.18 10.02 -20.47
CA GLU A 176 -16.73 10.30 -20.46
C GLU A 176 -16.23 10.76 -19.09
N GLU A 177 -17.05 11.46 -18.29
CA GLU A 177 -16.69 11.94 -16.94
C GLU A 177 -16.62 10.79 -15.93
N VAL A 178 -17.38 9.74 -16.14
CA VAL A 178 -17.50 8.60 -15.20
C VAL A 178 -16.76 7.34 -15.69
N ALA A 179 -16.33 7.30 -16.95
CA ALA A 179 -15.79 6.10 -17.58
C ALA A 179 -14.59 5.51 -16.82
N SER A 180 -13.62 6.34 -16.40
CA SER A 180 -12.43 5.85 -15.70
C SER A 180 -12.75 5.30 -14.32
N TYR A 181 -13.65 5.95 -13.59
CA TYR A 181 -14.15 5.48 -12.30
C TYR A 181 -14.95 4.18 -12.45
N SER A 182 -15.86 4.13 -13.43
CA SER A 182 -16.67 2.94 -13.70
C SER A 182 -15.81 1.74 -14.10
N ALA A 183 -14.75 1.95 -14.90
CA ALA A 183 -13.79 0.91 -15.26
C ALA A 183 -13.05 0.37 -14.03
N LEU A 184 -12.61 1.26 -13.11
CA LEU A 184 -11.97 0.85 -11.86
C LEU A 184 -12.92 0.02 -10.99
N MET A 185 -14.16 0.50 -10.82
CA MET A 185 -15.17 -0.20 -10.03
C MET A 185 -15.47 -1.58 -10.64
N THR A 186 -15.69 -1.66 -11.93
CA THR A 186 -15.94 -2.93 -12.63
C THR A 186 -14.79 -3.91 -12.44
N ALA A 187 -13.54 -3.44 -12.45
CA ALA A 187 -12.37 -4.30 -12.25
C ALA A 187 -12.19 -4.75 -10.80
N SER A 188 -12.53 -3.91 -9.81
CA SER A 188 -12.25 -4.16 -8.39
C SER A 188 -13.43 -4.78 -7.62
N GLN A 189 -14.68 -4.48 -7.98
CA GLN A 189 -15.88 -4.94 -7.29
C GLN A 189 -15.99 -6.46 -7.16
N PRO A 190 -15.62 -7.29 -8.15
CA PRO A 190 -15.69 -8.75 -7.99
C PRO A 190 -14.86 -9.29 -6.83
N LEU A 191 -13.68 -8.68 -6.53
CA LEU A 191 -12.86 -9.07 -5.38
C LEU A 191 -13.55 -8.73 -4.05
N ILE A 192 -14.09 -7.51 -3.96
CA ILE A 192 -14.79 -7.04 -2.75
C ILE A 192 -16.05 -7.86 -2.53
N ALA A 193 -16.82 -8.12 -3.61
CA ALA A 193 -18.03 -8.92 -3.54
C ALA A 193 -17.73 -10.35 -3.07
N GLN A 194 -16.68 -10.97 -3.58
CA GLN A 194 -16.27 -12.31 -3.15
C GLN A 194 -15.89 -12.34 -1.66
N GLU A 195 -15.09 -11.38 -1.20
CA GLU A 195 -14.70 -11.24 0.22
C GLU A 195 -15.93 -11.09 1.13
N VAL A 196 -16.91 -10.27 0.70
CA VAL A 196 -18.17 -10.09 1.44
C VAL A 196 -18.98 -11.37 1.48
N LEU A 197 -19.11 -12.08 0.35
CA LEU A 197 -19.84 -13.33 0.27
C LEU A 197 -19.18 -14.44 1.10
N ASP A 198 -17.85 -14.49 1.12
CA ASP A 198 -17.08 -15.45 1.92
C ASP A 198 -17.17 -15.14 3.43
N SER A 199 -17.29 -13.86 3.79
CA SER A 199 -17.40 -13.41 5.18
C SER A 199 -18.80 -13.53 5.76
N TYR A 200 -19.83 -13.45 4.92
CA TYR A 200 -21.24 -13.56 5.32
C TYR A 200 -21.88 -14.81 4.72
N PRO A 201 -22.36 -15.76 5.55
CA PRO A 201 -23.01 -16.98 5.07
C PRO A 201 -24.46 -16.72 4.57
N ILE A 202 -24.62 -15.76 3.67
CA ILE A 202 -25.91 -15.34 3.11
C ILE A 202 -26.67 -16.51 2.46
N LEU A 203 -25.94 -17.49 1.94
CA LEU A 203 -26.50 -18.68 1.29
C LEU A 203 -26.79 -19.85 2.25
N GLN A 204 -26.47 -19.73 3.55
CA GLN A 204 -26.76 -20.77 4.55
C GLN A 204 -28.12 -20.57 5.23
N ASP A 205 -28.66 -19.38 5.23
CA ASP A 205 -30.04 -19.16 5.65
C ASP A 205 -30.96 -19.61 4.50
N LYS A 206 -31.46 -20.84 4.62
CA LYS A 206 -32.49 -21.35 3.74
C LYS A 206 -33.63 -20.35 3.71
N ILE A 207 -33.93 -19.80 2.54
CA ILE A 207 -35.20 -19.16 2.28
C ILE A 207 -36.25 -20.20 2.61
N PRO A 208 -37.10 -20.03 3.62
CA PRO A 208 -38.18 -20.95 3.90
C PRO A 208 -39.12 -20.98 2.68
N PRO A 209 -39.70 -22.14 2.37
CA PRO A 209 -40.57 -22.36 1.22
C PRO A 209 -41.83 -21.48 1.27
#